data_fa46dab65de0097495d0ca87c1a1c444
#
_entry.id   fa46dab65de0097495d0ca87c1a1c444
#
_cell.length_a   1.000
_cell.length_b   1.000
_cell.length_c   1.000
_cell.angle_alpha   90.00
_cell.angle_beta   90.00
_cell.angle_gamma   90.00
#
_symmetry.space_group_name_H-M   'P 1'
#
loop_
_entity.id
_entity.type
_entity.pdbx_description
1 polymer ?
#
loop_
_entity_poly.entity_id
_entity_poly.type
_entity_poly.pdbx_seq_one_letter_code
_entity_poly.pdbx_strand_id
1 'polypeptide(L)'
;MTENKTEKNRWSFFLRALAMALAAALIFSLVMPSVTGVLSAGNGQTSAAEETQSTQTQTQSPAEAYNLLADLAISEEKYQEAAGYLERALELSEGLENEALSGLCLKTASVYVMCGNRDRAKQLLNRTLELDEASPEALLLNAQLALEDGDSRKAAEGLERYVELSPEDLSARLSLARLYENLNDYNAALAEYELLYEKQNSDDSHYLNALRCSFLSGNYEEALGKFDAFLEKTSRDSDYYSVALFLRAACVMQLGRLDEAEEGFRQAMEFGYDEAACKEQIMLCCFDRGDYQQTADYGLELLETEARLNTPELMYQRLGASMMMLERYEEAVKYLDEAEKLGLELTGNAYYRGVSLLALHRYEEAAEDFTTSIEQGFLTQFCYYNRGVCYVQLLDYDKAAQDMEMTLTSGQDAELIEAAQGIIQQIEEYNKNNADKP
;
A
#
# COMPACT_ATOMS: atom_id res chain seq x y z
N MET A 1 -10.54 -10.32 5.63
CA MET A 1 -9.78 -10.13 6.88
C MET A 1 -8.91 -11.33 7.30
N THR A 2 -9.14 -12.53 6.81
CA THR A 2 -8.37 -13.74 7.17
C THR A 2 -7.15 -13.98 6.27
N GLU A 3 -7.17 -13.57 5.00
CA GLU A 3 -6.03 -13.71 4.07
C GLU A 3 -4.87 -12.76 4.39
N ASN A 4 -5.17 -11.54 4.81
CA ASN A 4 -4.16 -10.55 5.19
C ASN A 4 -3.32 -10.96 6.42
N LYS A 5 -3.87 -11.84 7.28
CA LYS A 5 -3.16 -12.37 8.46
C LYS A 5 -2.20 -13.51 8.10
N THR A 6 -2.55 -14.32 7.10
CA THR A 6 -1.72 -15.43 6.62
C THR A 6 -0.57 -14.96 5.74
N GLU A 7 -0.77 -13.94 4.90
CA GLU A 7 0.31 -13.29 4.16
C GLU A 7 1.26 -12.56 5.09
N LYS A 8 0.75 -11.75 6.03
CA LYS A 8 1.58 -11.06 7.01
C LYS A 8 2.41 -12.02 7.85
N ASN A 9 1.88 -13.21 8.18
CA ASN A 9 2.63 -14.26 8.88
C ASN A 9 3.67 -14.94 7.99
N ARG A 10 3.40 -15.16 6.69
CA ARG A 10 4.37 -15.73 5.73
C ARG A 10 5.52 -14.76 5.49
N TRP A 11 5.23 -13.46 5.32
CA TRP A 11 6.26 -12.42 5.16
C TRP A 11 7.10 -12.24 6.44
N SER A 12 6.48 -12.27 7.61
CA SER A 12 7.19 -12.24 8.90
C SER A 12 8.12 -13.44 9.08
N PHE A 13 7.71 -14.64 8.65
CA PHE A 13 8.56 -15.83 8.69
C PHE A 13 9.72 -15.74 7.68
N PHE A 14 9.44 -15.24 6.47
CA PHE A 14 10.47 -15.08 5.43
C PHE A 14 11.50 -14.02 5.81
N LEU A 15 11.06 -12.88 6.37
CA LEU A 15 11.94 -11.83 6.88
C LEU A 15 12.82 -12.31 8.04
N ARG A 16 12.26 -13.12 8.96
CA ARG A 16 13.05 -13.73 10.05
C ARG A 16 14.09 -14.71 9.54
N ALA A 17 13.72 -15.54 8.56
CA ALA A 17 14.64 -16.47 7.95
C ALA A 17 15.77 -15.73 7.18
N LEU A 18 15.43 -14.62 6.50
CA LEU A 18 16.40 -13.78 5.80
C LEU A 18 17.32 -13.04 6.77
N ALA A 19 16.79 -12.49 7.87
CA ALA A 19 17.60 -11.83 8.90
C ALA A 19 18.57 -12.81 9.58
N MET A 20 18.11 -14.03 9.88
CA MET A 20 18.97 -15.08 10.43
C MET A 20 20.02 -15.54 9.41
N ALA A 21 19.66 -15.68 8.12
CA ALA A 21 20.60 -16.06 7.08
C ALA A 21 21.69 -14.99 6.85
N LEU A 22 21.31 -13.71 6.88
CA LEU A 22 22.26 -12.59 6.73
C LEU A 22 23.15 -12.43 7.99
N ALA A 23 22.59 -12.57 9.20
CA ALA A 23 23.39 -12.60 10.42
C ALA A 23 24.37 -13.78 10.42
N ALA A 24 23.94 -14.97 9.97
CA ALA A 24 24.83 -16.13 9.81
C ALA A 24 25.91 -15.89 8.76
N ALA A 25 25.58 -15.27 7.61
CA ALA A 25 26.54 -14.92 6.56
C ALA A 25 27.56 -13.88 7.05
N LEU A 26 27.12 -12.85 7.80
CA LEU A 26 28.00 -11.86 8.43
C LEU A 26 28.92 -12.50 9.45
N ILE A 27 28.39 -13.37 10.31
CA ILE A 27 29.19 -14.11 11.29
C ILE A 27 30.22 -15.00 10.56
N PHE A 28 29.82 -15.70 9.48
CA PHE A 28 30.75 -16.53 8.70
C PHE A 28 31.83 -15.69 8.02
N SER A 29 31.52 -14.53 7.46
CA SER A 29 32.49 -13.64 6.84
C SER A 29 33.47 -13.00 7.84
N LEU A 30 33.00 -12.75 9.08
CA LEU A 30 33.83 -12.18 10.16
C LEU A 30 34.70 -13.23 10.88
N VAL A 31 34.24 -14.51 10.90
CA VAL A 31 34.89 -15.63 11.61
C VAL A 31 35.91 -16.37 10.75
N MET A 32 35.63 -16.59 9.46
CA MET A 32 36.48 -17.40 8.57
C MET A 32 37.88 -16.88 8.38
N PRO A 33 38.18 -15.55 8.26
CA PRO A 33 39.56 -15.08 8.21
C PRO A 33 40.35 -15.40 9.46
N SER A 34 39.69 -15.37 10.62
CA SER A 34 40.33 -15.65 11.91
C SER A 34 40.67 -17.13 12.12
N VAL A 35 39.79 -18.02 11.66
CA VAL A 35 39.95 -19.50 11.78
C VAL A 35 41.01 -20.01 10.79
N THR A 36 41.02 -19.51 9.54
CA THR A 36 42.02 -19.92 8.55
C THR A 36 43.45 -19.48 8.94
N GLY A 37 43.58 -18.35 9.65
CA GLY A 37 44.84 -17.91 10.20
C GLY A 37 45.42 -18.84 11.29
N VAL A 38 44.56 -19.42 12.12
CA VAL A 38 44.95 -20.35 13.18
C VAL A 38 45.26 -21.75 12.65
N LEU A 39 44.54 -22.23 11.63
CA LEU A 39 44.78 -23.56 11.03
C LEU A 39 46.00 -23.61 10.11
N SER A 40 46.45 -22.47 9.54
CA SER A 40 47.65 -22.43 8.71
C SER A 40 48.95 -22.39 9.53
N ALA A 41 48.89 -22.07 10.83
CA ALA A 41 50.05 -22.05 11.73
C ALA A 41 50.41 -23.47 12.29
N GLY A 42 49.61 -24.52 11.99
CA GLY A 42 49.78 -25.86 12.54
C GLY A 42 50.52 -26.88 11.69
N ASN A 43 50.89 -26.61 10.44
CA ASN A 43 51.53 -27.59 9.54
C ASN A 43 52.81 -27.03 8.89
N GLY A 44 53.85 -26.84 9.64
CA GLY A 44 55.19 -26.54 9.11
C GLY A 44 56.29 -27.27 9.93
N GLN A 45 56.66 -28.45 9.46
CA GLN A 45 57.83 -29.17 9.99
C GLN A 45 59.15 -28.55 9.50
N THR A 46 59.96 -28.18 10.48
CA THR A 46 61.43 -28.29 10.60
C THR A 46 62.32 -28.13 9.36
N SER A 47 63.09 -27.05 9.37
CA SER A 47 64.55 -27.20 9.20
C SER A 47 65.28 -26.03 9.87
N ALA A 48 66.31 -26.34 10.63
CA ALA A 48 67.07 -25.42 11.46
C ALA A 48 67.98 -24.53 10.62
N ALA A 49 67.94 -23.23 10.94
CA ALA A 49 69.14 -22.37 10.90
C ALA A 49 68.90 -21.18 11.82
N GLU A 50 69.77 -21.00 12.77
CA GLU A 50 69.79 -19.91 13.75
C GLU A 50 69.85 -18.53 13.07
N GLU A 51 68.82 -17.70 13.36
CA GLU A 51 69.08 -16.24 13.47
C GLU A 51 68.12 -15.75 14.58
N THR A 52 68.77 -15.30 15.65
CA THR A 52 68.09 -14.62 16.76
C THR A 52 67.51 -13.30 16.29
N GLN A 53 66.27 -13.33 15.89
CA GLN A 53 65.38 -12.19 15.89
C GLN A 53 64.40 -12.34 17.06
N SER A 54 64.42 -11.35 17.93
CA SER A 54 63.49 -11.21 19.05
C SER A 54 62.06 -11.22 18.54
N THR A 55 61.42 -12.37 18.60
CA THR A 55 59.98 -12.49 18.50
C THR A 55 59.40 -11.78 19.74
N GLN A 56 58.98 -10.54 19.57
CA GLN A 56 58.02 -9.95 20.46
C GLN A 56 56.77 -10.85 20.36
N THR A 57 56.58 -11.69 21.35
CA THR A 57 55.27 -12.30 21.65
C THR A 57 54.33 -11.12 21.89
N GLN A 58 53.57 -10.73 20.85
CA GLN A 58 52.41 -9.89 21.04
C GLN A 58 51.52 -10.61 22.05
N THR A 59 51.54 -10.14 23.27
CA THR A 59 50.57 -10.55 24.30
C THR A 59 49.20 -10.12 23.79
N GLN A 60 48.40 -11.09 23.28
CA GLN A 60 47.02 -10.84 22.88
C GLN A 60 46.31 -10.14 24.05
N SER A 61 45.61 -9.07 23.75
CA SER A 61 44.81 -8.39 24.75
C SER A 61 43.73 -9.33 25.33
N PRO A 62 43.37 -9.20 26.59
CA PRO A 62 42.28 -10.04 27.13
C PRO A 62 41.01 -9.96 26.31
N ALA A 63 40.72 -8.81 25.69
CA ALA A 63 39.55 -8.63 24.79
C ALA A 63 39.70 -9.51 23.54
N GLU A 64 40.88 -9.58 22.92
CA GLU A 64 41.14 -10.46 21.76
C GLU A 64 40.98 -11.95 22.12
N ALA A 65 41.44 -12.36 23.29
CA ALA A 65 41.30 -13.74 23.75
C ALA A 65 39.81 -14.14 23.88
N TYR A 66 38.94 -13.27 24.46
CA TYR A 66 37.51 -13.50 24.52
C TYR A 66 36.84 -13.44 23.14
N ASN A 67 37.28 -12.59 22.25
CA ASN A 67 36.80 -12.54 20.87
C ASN A 67 37.08 -13.86 20.13
N LEU A 68 38.26 -14.46 20.30
CA LEU A 68 38.59 -15.78 19.74
C LEU A 68 37.76 -16.92 20.35
N LEU A 69 37.47 -16.88 21.66
CA LEU A 69 36.59 -17.85 22.30
C LEU A 69 35.17 -17.73 21.76
N ALA A 70 34.70 -16.52 21.47
CA ALA A 70 33.42 -16.29 20.84
C ALA A 70 33.40 -16.87 19.41
N ASP A 71 34.46 -16.71 18.60
CA ASP A 71 34.59 -17.29 17.26
C ASP A 71 34.45 -18.83 17.30
N LEU A 72 35.11 -19.44 18.28
CA LEU A 72 34.99 -20.90 18.47
C LEU A 72 33.54 -21.30 18.84
N ALA A 73 32.93 -20.60 19.78
CA ALA A 73 31.54 -20.85 20.17
C ALA A 73 30.54 -20.62 19.01
N ILE A 74 30.76 -19.59 18.16
CA ILE A 74 29.97 -19.34 16.95
C ILE A 74 30.14 -20.54 15.97
N SER A 75 31.35 -21.02 15.76
CA SER A 75 31.61 -22.15 14.86
C SER A 75 30.93 -23.44 15.32
N GLU A 76 30.65 -23.56 16.62
CA GLU A 76 29.91 -24.66 17.26
C GLU A 76 28.39 -24.37 17.41
N GLU A 77 27.92 -23.27 16.82
CA GLU A 77 26.53 -22.80 16.92
C GLU A 77 26.03 -22.50 18.35
N LYS A 78 26.95 -22.31 19.29
CA LYS A 78 26.69 -21.99 20.68
C LYS A 78 26.53 -20.47 20.89
N TYR A 79 25.52 -19.90 20.27
CA TYR A 79 25.34 -18.43 20.21
C TYR A 79 25.19 -17.77 21.59
N GLN A 80 24.60 -18.44 22.59
CA GLN A 80 24.48 -17.89 23.94
C GLN A 80 25.84 -17.82 24.66
N GLU A 81 26.71 -18.81 24.47
CA GLU A 81 28.07 -18.77 25.03
C GLU A 81 28.89 -17.73 24.32
N ALA A 82 28.77 -17.64 22.99
CA ALA A 82 29.44 -16.64 22.18
C ALA A 82 29.07 -15.21 22.62
N ALA A 83 27.79 -14.95 22.87
CA ALA A 83 27.31 -13.65 23.39
C ALA A 83 27.97 -13.32 24.74
N GLY A 84 28.09 -14.30 25.63
CA GLY A 84 28.77 -14.12 26.92
C GLY A 84 30.26 -13.77 26.77
N TYR A 85 30.96 -14.42 25.85
CA TYR A 85 32.37 -14.09 25.56
C TYR A 85 32.52 -12.72 24.93
N LEU A 86 31.65 -12.35 23.99
CA LEU A 86 31.67 -11.03 23.33
C LEU A 86 31.37 -9.89 24.29
N GLU A 87 30.43 -10.07 25.24
CA GLU A 87 30.22 -9.06 26.29
C GLU A 87 31.48 -8.88 27.15
N ARG A 88 32.16 -9.95 27.50
CA ARG A 88 33.44 -9.84 28.21
C ARG A 88 34.54 -9.15 27.38
N ALA A 89 34.58 -9.40 26.08
CA ALA A 89 35.49 -8.70 25.19
C ALA A 89 35.15 -7.18 25.14
N LEU A 90 33.88 -6.81 25.11
CA LEU A 90 33.43 -5.41 25.16
C LEU A 90 33.76 -4.73 26.50
N GLU A 91 33.61 -5.42 27.63
CA GLU A 91 34.00 -4.91 28.95
C GLU A 91 35.50 -4.60 29.04
N LEU A 92 36.31 -5.36 28.32
CA LEU A 92 37.79 -5.25 28.31
C LEU A 92 38.32 -4.46 27.09
N SER A 93 37.42 -3.80 26.36
CA SER A 93 37.77 -3.07 25.14
C SER A 93 38.35 -1.67 25.37
N GLU A 94 38.69 -1.34 26.61
CA GLU A 94 39.25 -0.05 26.98
C GLU A 94 40.61 0.16 26.24
N GLY A 95 40.67 1.22 25.42
CA GLY A 95 41.86 1.53 24.60
C GLY A 95 41.87 0.93 23.18
N LEU A 96 40.80 0.23 22.75
CA LEU A 96 40.61 -0.14 21.35
C LEU A 96 40.35 1.10 20.48
N GLU A 97 40.89 1.10 19.26
CA GLU A 97 40.52 2.07 18.25
C GLU A 97 39.07 1.94 17.82
N ASN A 98 38.47 3.02 17.35
CA ASN A 98 37.06 3.06 16.97
C ASN A 98 36.65 1.97 15.96
N GLU A 99 37.50 1.69 14.98
CA GLU A 99 37.28 0.65 13.98
C GLU A 99 37.19 -0.74 14.60
N ALA A 100 38.13 -1.10 15.49
CA ALA A 100 38.12 -2.38 16.18
C ALA A 100 36.92 -2.52 17.14
N LEU A 101 36.55 -1.43 17.82
CA LEU A 101 35.40 -1.41 18.72
C LEU A 101 34.08 -1.49 17.96
N SER A 102 33.96 -0.80 16.83
CA SER A 102 32.84 -0.87 15.92
C SER A 102 32.59 -2.31 15.42
N GLY A 103 33.67 -2.96 14.92
CA GLY A 103 33.61 -4.36 14.49
C GLY A 103 33.21 -5.33 15.60
N LEU A 104 33.71 -5.12 16.82
CA LEU A 104 33.32 -5.94 17.98
C LEU A 104 31.85 -5.73 18.36
N CYS A 105 31.36 -4.49 18.35
CA CYS A 105 29.95 -4.16 18.57
C CYS A 105 29.06 -4.81 17.53
N LEU A 106 29.40 -4.71 16.23
CA LEU A 106 28.66 -5.31 15.12
C LEU A 106 28.57 -6.83 15.24
N LYS A 107 29.69 -7.48 15.52
CA LYS A 107 29.77 -8.93 15.72
C LYS A 107 28.88 -9.38 16.90
N THR A 108 28.96 -8.64 18.00
CA THR A 108 28.14 -8.92 19.19
C THR A 108 26.66 -8.73 18.89
N ALA A 109 26.29 -7.67 18.15
CA ALA A 109 24.92 -7.43 17.72
C ALA A 109 24.39 -8.57 16.87
N SER A 110 25.18 -9.05 15.90
CA SER A 110 24.82 -10.17 15.01
C SER A 110 24.55 -11.45 15.80
N VAL A 111 25.37 -11.75 16.81
CA VAL A 111 25.17 -12.90 17.70
C VAL A 111 23.89 -12.74 18.54
N TYR A 112 23.58 -11.53 19.03
CA TYR A 112 22.32 -11.29 19.74
C TYR A 112 21.10 -11.41 18.86
N VAL A 113 21.17 -11.09 17.57
CA VAL A 113 20.10 -11.38 16.60
C VAL A 113 19.85 -12.89 16.52
N MET A 114 20.93 -13.70 16.44
CA MET A 114 20.82 -15.18 16.44
C MET A 114 20.25 -15.73 17.73
N CYS A 115 20.53 -15.08 18.87
CA CYS A 115 19.95 -15.42 20.17
C CYS A 115 18.50 -14.93 20.36
N GLY A 116 17.96 -14.11 19.44
CA GLY A 116 16.65 -13.49 19.55
C GLY A 116 16.55 -12.31 20.52
N ASN A 117 17.70 -11.82 21.04
CA ASN A 117 17.75 -10.66 21.95
C ASN A 117 17.88 -9.36 21.12
N ARG A 118 16.76 -8.90 20.58
CA ARG A 118 16.68 -7.74 19.70
C ARG A 118 17.07 -6.43 20.37
N ASP A 119 16.68 -6.23 21.62
CA ASP A 119 16.95 -4.98 22.33
C ASP A 119 18.44 -4.75 22.49
N ARG A 120 19.17 -5.81 22.87
CA ARG A 120 20.61 -5.71 23.01
C ARG A 120 21.30 -5.56 21.64
N ALA A 121 20.84 -6.27 20.63
CA ALA A 121 21.33 -6.12 19.24
C ALA A 121 21.20 -4.67 18.77
N LYS A 122 20.02 -4.02 18.93
CA LYS A 122 19.80 -2.64 18.54
C LYS A 122 20.70 -1.64 19.26
N GLN A 123 20.90 -1.83 20.60
CA GLN A 123 21.82 -0.98 21.36
C GLN A 123 23.24 -1.04 20.79
N LEU A 124 23.69 -2.24 20.45
CA LEU A 124 25.04 -2.45 19.90
C LEU A 124 25.16 -1.93 18.47
N LEU A 125 24.13 -2.11 17.62
CA LEU A 125 24.09 -1.55 16.27
C LEU A 125 24.11 -0.02 16.29
N ASN A 126 23.36 0.61 17.20
CA ASN A 126 23.41 2.06 17.36
C ASN A 126 24.83 2.51 17.75
N ARG A 127 25.47 1.79 18.68
CA ARG A 127 26.85 2.09 19.07
C ARG A 127 27.84 1.86 17.92
N THR A 128 27.62 0.82 17.10
CA THR A 128 28.40 0.60 15.87
C THR A 128 28.30 1.82 14.95
N LEU A 129 27.08 2.32 14.70
CA LEU A 129 26.82 3.46 13.82
C LEU A 129 27.29 4.81 14.42
N GLU A 130 27.41 4.92 15.74
CA GLU A 130 28.04 6.07 16.41
C GLU A 130 29.57 6.09 16.21
N LEU A 131 30.21 4.92 16.10
CA LEU A 131 31.63 4.75 15.91
C LEU A 131 32.06 4.77 14.42
N ASP A 132 31.17 4.21 13.58
CA ASP A 132 31.32 4.11 12.12
C ASP A 132 29.94 4.30 11.47
N GLU A 133 29.64 5.54 11.08
CA GLU A 133 28.37 5.92 10.45
C GLU A 133 28.16 5.23 9.08
N ALA A 134 29.24 4.78 8.45
CA ALA A 134 29.24 4.22 7.11
C ALA A 134 29.38 2.69 7.11
N SER A 135 29.09 2.01 8.23
CA SER A 135 29.05 0.55 8.29
C SER A 135 27.85 -0.02 7.54
N PRO A 136 28.02 -0.59 6.32
CA PRO A 136 26.91 -1.10 5.54
C PRO A 136 26.17 -2.24 6.25
N GLU A 137 26.93 -3.13 6.89
CA GLU A 137 26.40 -4.29 7.59
C GLU A 137 25.54 -3.88 8.79
N ALA A 138 25.97 -2.85 9.54
CA ALA A 138 25.20 -2.32 10.67
C ALA A 138 23.90 -1.65 10.20
N LEU A 139 23.95 -0.89 9.10
CA LEU A 139 22.79 -0.25 8.49
C LEU A 139 21.79 -1.28 8.02
N LEU A 140 22.23 -2.31 7.29
CA LEU A 140 21.37 -3.37 6.78
C LEU A 140 20.71 -4.16 7.92
N LEU A 141 21.48 -4.56 8.92
CA LEU A 141 20.94 -5.33 10.06
C LEU A 141 19.99 -4.48 10.92
N ASN A 142 20.26 -3.19 11.10
CA ASN A 142 19.38 -2.28 11.82
C ASN A 142 18.05 -2.06 11.05
N ALA A 143 18.12 -1.92 9.72
CA ALA A 143 16.94 -1.81 8.86
C ALA A 143 16.08 -3.09 8.93
N GLN A 144 16.67 -4.26 8.93
CA GLN A 144 15.97 -5.54 9.08
C GLN A 144 15.26 -5.66 10.42
N LEU A 145 15.93 -5.30 11.52
CA LEU A 145 15.30 -5.30 12.85
C LEU A 145 14.15 -4.29 12.94
N ALA A 146 14.27 -3.14 12.25
CA ALA A 146 13.19 -2.16 12.16
C ALA A 146 11.97 -2.73 11.40
N LEU A 147 12.18 -3.46 10.31
CA LEU A 147 11.11 -4.16 9.57
C LEU A 147 10.39 -5.20 10.43
N GLU A 148 11.15 -5.98 11.21
CA GLU A 148 10.57 -6.97 12.12
C GLU A 148 9.73 -6.34 13.25
N ASP A 149 10.07 -5.11 13.66
CA ASP A 149 9.29 -4.34 14.63
C ASP A 149 8.07 -3.65 14.01
N GLY A 150 7.97 -3.63 12.67
CA GLY A 150 6.93 -2.93 11.93
C GLY A 150 7.20 -1.44 11.72
N ASP A 151 8.42 -0.97 12.04
CA ASP A 151 8.85 0.42 11.79
C ASP A 151 9.40 0.56 10.37
N SER A 152 8.48 0.59 9.41
CA SER A 152 8.81 0.69 7.98
C SER A 152 9.58 1.96 7.61
N ARG A 153 9.32 3.07 8.31
CA ARG A 153 10.02 4.34 8.03
C ARG A 153 11.49 4.26 8.42
N LYS A 154 11.78 3.80 9.64
CA LYS A 154 13.15 3.62 10.10
C LYS A 154 13.92 2.59 9.25
N ALA A 155 13.23 1.57 8.78
CA ALA A 155 13.82 0.59 7.87
C ALA A 155 14.19 1.22 6.51
N ALA A 156 13.33 2.09 5.96
CA ALA A 156 13.62 2.82 4.73
C ALA A 156 14.85 3.72 4.89
N GLU A 157 14.91 4.54 5.95
CA GLU A 157 16.07 5.39 6.26
C GLU A 157 17.40 4.60 6.36
N GLY A 158 17.34 3.41 6.95
CA GLY A 158 18.50 2.52 7.04
C GLY A 158 18.91 1.94 5.69
N LEU A 159 17.95 1.51 4.88
CA LEU A 159 18.19 0.97 3.54
C LEU A 159 18.64 2.04 2.55
N GLU A 160 18.15 3.27 2.63
CA GLU A 160 18.63 4.41 1.82
C GLU A 160 20.15 4.58 1.98
N ARG A 161 20.57 4.73 3.22
CA ARG A 161 22.01 4.87 3.53
C ARG A 161 22.81 3.64 3.11
N TYR A 162 22.24 2.45 3.25
CA TYR A 162 22.89 1.21 2.82
C TYR A 162 23.10 1.17 1.31
N VAL A 163 22.08 1.48 0.49
CA VAL A 163 22.19 1.42 -0.98
C VAL A 163 23.04 2.54 -1.56
N GLU A 164 23.24 3.65 -0.83
CA GLU A 164 24.23 4.68 -1.17
C GLU A 164 25.66 4.15 -1.04
N LEU A 165 25.94 3.37 0.00
CA LEU A 165 27.25 2.77 0.26
C LEU A 165 27.48 1.50 -0.57
N SER A 166 26.42 0.81 -0.93
CA SER A 166 26.42 -0.47 -1.66
C SER A 166 25.53 -0.39 -2.90
N PRO A 167 25.84 0.47 -3.88
CA PRO A 167 24.94 0.76 -5.02
C PRO A 167 24.74 -0.43 -5.97
N GLU A 168 25.56 -1.47 -5.87
CA GLU A 168 25.44 -2.69 -6.68
C GLU A 168 24.60 -3.78 -6.01
N ASP A 169 24.14 -3.58 -4.77
CA ASP A 169 23.18 -4.49 -4.13
C ASP A 169 21.75 -4.17 -4.58
N LEU A 170 21.41 -4.75 -5.74
CA LEU A 170 20.10 -4.55 -6.37
C LEU A 170 18.98 -5.22 -5.57
N SER A 171 19.28 -6.19 -4.72
CA SER A 171 18.27 -6.85 -3.87
C SER A 171 17.84 -5.94 -2.70
N ALA A 172 18.79 -5.24 -2.10
CA ALA A 172 18.49 -4.22 -1.09
C ALA A 172 17.72 -3.04 -1.69
N ARG A 173 18.11 -2.58 -2.90
CA ARG A 173 17.41 -1.53 -3.63
C ARG A 173 15.97 -1.93 -3.96
N LEU A 174 15.73 -3.17 -4.39
CA LEU A 174 14.37 -3.69 -4.61
C LEU A 174 13.55 -3.72 -3.31
N SER A 175 14.20 -4.06 -2.20
CA SER A 175 13.55 -4.06 -0.89
C SER A 175 13.17 -2.64 -0.46
N LEU A 176 14.03 -1.66 -0.73
CA LEU A 176 13.76 -0.24 -0.49
C LEU A 176 12.59 0.27 -1.34
N ALA A 177 12.57 -0.03 -2.65
CA ALA A 177 11.48 0.34 -3.54
C ALA A 177 10.12 -0.17 -3.04
N ARG A 178 10.04 -1.45 -2.66
CA ARG A 178 8.82 -2.06 -2.10
C ARG A 178 8.42 -1.44 -0.75
N LEU A 179 9.40 -1.03 0.03
CA LEU A 179 9.14 -0.39 1.32
C LEU A 179 8.54 1.00 1.14
N TYR A 180 9.02 1.77 0.15
CA TYR A 180 8.40 3.04 -0.23
C TYR A 180 6.97 2.86 -0.74
N GLU A 181 6.68 1.81 -1.54
CA GLU A 181 5.30 1.48 -1.92
C GLU A 181 4.40 1.26 -0.70
N ASN A 182 4.88 0.49 0.29
CA ASN A 182 4.13 0.24 1.52
C ASN A 182 3.92 1.50 2.37
N LEU A 183 4.80 2.48 2.25
CA LEU A 183 4.69 3.80 2.88
C LEU A 183 3.85 4.78 2.06
N ASN A 184 3.36 4.39 0.87
CA ASN A 184 2.71 5.21 -0.14
C ASN A 184 3.59 6.37 -0.65
N ASP A 185 4.91 6.25 -0.52
CA ASP A 185 5.86 7.17 -1.14
C ASP A 185 6.20 6.70 -2.56
N TYR A 186 5.23 6.88 -3.45
CA TYR A 186 5.32 6.38 -4.82
C TYR A 186 6.39 7.09 -5.65
N ASN A 187 6.75 8.34 -5.31
CA ASN A 187 7.82 9.05 -6.00
C ASN A 187 9.20 8.47 -5.67
N ALA A 188 9.45 8.15 -4.40
CA ALA A 188 10.68 7.49 -3.98
C ALA A 188 10.75 6.05 -4.55
N ALA A 189 9.65 5.29 -4.50
CA ALA A 189 9.57 3.97 -5.10
C ALA A 189 9.85 3.99 -6.61
N LEU A 190 9.28 4.95 -7.34
CA LEU A 190 9.50 5.18 -8.78
C LEU A 190 11.00 5.34 -9.07
N ALA A 191 11.70 6.21 -8.33
CA ALA A 191 13.12 6.46 -8.54
C ALA A 191 13.97 5.18 -8.36
N GLU A 192 13.66 4.38 -7.34
CA GLU A 192 14.40 3.13 -7.11
C GLU A 192 14.11 2.07 -8.18
N TYR A 193 12.87 1.95 -8.66
CA TYR A 193 12.53 1.03 -9.76
C TYR A 193 13.14 1.46 -11.10
N GLU A 194 13.22 2.75 -11.40
CA GLU A 194 13.91 3.26 -12.60
C GLU A 194 15.40 2.91 -12.56
N LEU A 195 16.07 3.08 -11.41
CA LEU A 195 17.46 2.67 -11.22
C LEU A 195 17.65 1.14 -11.38
N LEU A 196 16.74 0.33 -10.86
CA LEU A 196 16.74 -1.12 -11.03
C LEU A 196 16.64 -1.52 -12.49
N TYR A 197 15.73 -0.89 -13.24
CA TYR A 197 15.56 -1.11 -14.67
C TYR A 197 16.83 -0.78 -15.47
N GLU A 198 17.47 0.36 -15.17
CA GLU A 198 18.71 0.76 -15.81
C GLU A 198 19.85 -0.22 -15.55
N LYS A 199 19.96 -0.73 -14.31
CA LYS A 199 21.06 -1.60 -13.87
C LYS A 199 20.90 -3.07 -14.26
N GLN A 200 19.67 -3.58 -14.41
CA GLN A 200 19.36 -5.01 -14.69
C GLN A 200 19.11 -5.31 -16.17
N ASN A 201 19.76 -4.59 -17.09
CA ASN A 201 19.62 -4.83 -18.53
C ASN A 201 18.17 -4.78 -19.05
N SER A 202 17.38 -3.83 -18.56
CA SER A 202 16.01 -3.57 -19.00
C SER A 202 15.04 -4.72 -18.66
N ASP A 203 15.00 -5.15 -17.40
CA ASP A 203 13.96 -6.04 -16.92
C ASP A 203 12.62 -5.28 -16.90
N ASP A 204 11.74 -5.61 -17.83
CA ASP A 204 10.44 -4.97 -18.02
C ASP A 204 9.56 -5.01 -16.74
N SER A 205 9.78 -5.98 -15.84
CA SER A 205 9.05 -6.08 -14.58
C SER A 205 9.33 -4.89 -13.65
N HIS A 206 10.58 -4.44 -13.58
CA HIS A 206 10.95 -3.27 -12.78
C HIS A 206 10.41 -1.99 -13.39
N TYR A 207 10.47 -1.89 -14.73
CA TYR A 207 9.91 -0.71 -15.41
C TYR A 207 8.40 -0.62 -15.26
N LEU A 208 7.68 -1.75 -15.32
CA LEU A 208 6.24 -1.77 -15.07
C LEU A 208 5.90 -1.35 -13.63
N ASN A 209 6.71 -1.76 -12.63
CA ASN A 209 6.54 -1.28 -11.27
C ASN A 209 6.80 0.23 -11.15
N ALA A 210 7.82 0.76 -11.85
CA ALA A 210 8.06 2.19 -11.94
C ALA A 210 6.85 2.93 -12.54
N LEU A 211 6.30 2.42 -13.65
CA LEU A 211 5.10 2.98 -14.29
C LEU A 211 3.89 2.96 -13.37
N ARG A 212 3.68 1.87 -12.62
CA ARG A 212 2.62 1.75 -11.62
C ARG A 212 2.78 2.79 -10.51
N CYS A 213 4.00 2.99 -10.02
CA CYS A 213 4.28 4.04 -9.03
C CYS A 213 4.04 5.44 -9.61
N SER A 214 4.41 5.68 -10.87
CA SER A 214 4.12 6.94 -11.57
C SER A 214 2.61 7.21 -11.67
N PHE A 215 1.80 6.20 -11.95
CA PHE A 215 0.34 6.29 -11.91
C PHE A 215 -0.17 6.62 -10.49
N LEU A 216 0.30 5.89 -9.48
CA LEU A 216 -0.14 6.04 -8.09
C LEU A 216 0.31 7.38 -7.45
N SER A 217 1.35 8.03 -8.00
CA SER A 217 1.77 9.37 -7.56
C SER A 217 0.79 10.48 -7.99
N GLY A 218 -0.15 10.19 -8.90
CA GLY A 218 -1.16 11.12 -9.38
C GLY A 218 -0.70 12.05 -10.52
N ASN A 219 0.53 11.91 -11.02
CA ASN A 219 1.06 12.68 -12.14
C ASN A 219 0.69 12.02 -13.48
N TYR A 220 -0.61 11.99 -13.81
CA TYR A 220 -1.14 11.17 -14.90
C TYR A 220 -0.62 11.53 -16.29
N GLU A 221 -0.37 12.81 -16.59
CA GLU A 221 0.24 13.22 -17.89
C GLU A 221 1.67 12.71 -18.03
N GLU A 222 2.47 12.80 -16.98
CA GLU A 222 3.85 12.28 -16.99
C GLU A 222 3.85 10.75 -17.10
N ALA A 223 3.00 10.09 -16.30
CA ALA A 223 2.82 8.64 -16.35
C ALA A 223 2.41 8.18 -17.74
N LEU A 224 1.46 8.87 -18.40
CA LEU A 224 1.01 8.56 -19.74
C LEU A 224 2.16 8.58 -20.75
N GLY A 225 3.01 9.61 -20.72
CA GLY A 225 4.19 9.68 -21.59
C GLY A 225 5.18 8.52 -21.36
N LYS A 226 5.36 8.11 -20.12
CA LYS A 226 6.19 6.94 -19.77
C LYS A 226 5.58 5.63 -20.28
N PHE A 227 4.25 5.44 -20.14
CA PHE A 227 3.55 4.27 -20.69
C PHE A 227 3.67 4.21 -22.23
N ASP A 228 3.48 5.33 -22.93
CA ASP A 228 3.63 5.39 -24.38
C ASP A 228 5.05 4.95 -24.81
N ALA A 229 6.08 5.47 -24.14
CA ALA A 229 7.47 5.10 -24.42
C ALA A 229 7.78 3.61 -24.10
N PHE A 230 7.12 3.03 -23.10
CA PHE A 230 7.25 1.60 -22.78
C PHE A 230 6.60 0.73 -23.86
N LEU A 231 5.36 1.06 -24.25
CA LEU A 231 4.59 0.30 -25.24
C LEU A 231 5.24 0.33 -26.64
N GLU A 232 5.97 1.39 -26.99
CA GLU A 232 6.73 1.46 -28.24
C GLU A 232 7.91 0.47 -28.28
N LYS A 233 8.49 0.13 -27.13
CA LYS A 233 9.70 -0.70 -27.01
C LYS A 233 9.38 -2.15 -26.67
N THR A 234 8.29 -2.39 -25.96
CA THR A 234 7.93 -3.71 -25.45
C THR A 234 7.25 -4.54 -26.53
N SER A 235 7.62 -5.84 -26.63
CA SER A 235 6.96 -6.77 -27.54
C SER A 235 5.47 -6.90 -27.18
N ARG A 236 4.61 -6.96 -28.21
CA ARG A 236 3.17 -7.17 -28.02
C ARG A 236 2.82 -8.55 -27.44
N ASP A 237 3.73 -9.50 -27.57
CA ASP A 237 3.59 -10.86 -27.00
C ASP A 237 4.08 -10.95 -25.55
N SER A 238 4.56 -9.84 -24.98
CA SER A 238 4.98 -9.76 -23.57
C SER A 238 3.77 -9.71 -22.64
N ASP A 239 3.81 -10.47 -21.56
CA ASP A 239 2.80 -10.43 -20.50
C ASP A 239 2.63 -9.02 -19.89
N TYR A 240 3.67 -8.19 -19.98
CA TYR A 240 3.66 -6.81 -19.48
C TYR A 240 2.93 -5.83 -20.42
N TYR A 241 2.77 -6.17 -21.70
CA TYR A 241 2.17 -5.29 -22.70
C TYR A 241 0.71 -4.99 -22.38
N SER A 242 -0.09 -6.02 -22.11
CA SER A 242 -1.51 -5.87 -21.77
C SER A 242 -1.73 -5.12 -20.43
N VAL A 243 -0.84 -5.37 -19.44
CA VAL A 243 -0.87 -4.65 -18.15
C VAL A 243 -0.55 -3.17 -18.36
N ALA A 244 0.43 -2.85 -19.19
CA ALA A 244 0.78 -1.46 -19.49
C ALA A 244 -0.34 -0.72 -20.22
N LEU A 245 -1.04 -1.39 -21.16
CA LEU A 245 -2.22 -0.84 -21.84
C LEU A 245 -3.33 -0.52 -20.85
N PHE A 246 -3.63 -1.42 -19.91
CA PHE A 246 -4.63 -1.22 -18.88
C PHE A 246 -4.29 -0.02 -17.98
N LEU A 247 -3.07 0.07 -17.48
CA LEU A 247 -2.64 1.18 -16.62
C LEU A 247 -2.57 2.50 -17.38
N ARG A 248 -2.17 2.48 -18.67
CA ARG A 248 -2.24 3.64 -19.55
C ARG A 248 -3.68 4.14 -19.69
N ALA A 249 -4.62 3.23 -19.97
CA ALA A 249 -6.04 3.57 -20.07
C ALA A 249 -6.58 4.15 -18.74
N ALA A 250 -6.13 3.63 -17.60
CA ALA A 250 -6.45 4.19 -16.29
C ALA A 250 -5.92 5.62 -16.11
N CYS A 251 -4.70 5.93 -16.58
CA CYS A 251 -4.19 7.33 -16.62
C CYS A 251 -5.10 8.23 -17.44
N VAL A 252 -5.48 7.78 -18.65
CA VAL A 252 -6.35 8.53 -19.56
C VAL A 252 -7.72 8.78 -18.95
N MET A 253 -8.27 7.80 -18.21
CA MET A 253 -9.53 7.93 -17.47
C MET A 253 -9.43 9.00 -16.37
N GLN A 254 -8.34 9.01 -15.60
CA GLN A 254 -8.11 10.02 -14.55
C GLN A 254 -7.96 11.45 -15.13
N LEU A 255 -7.54 11.57 -16.39
CA LEU A 255 -7.50 12.84 -17.13
C LEU A 255 -8.86 13.24 -17.70
N GLY A 256 -9.92 12.47 -17.45
CA GLY A 256 -11.28 12.74 -17.94
C GLY A 256 -11.49 12.45 -19.43
N ARG A 257 -10.54 11.80 -20.10
CA ARG A 257 -10.60 11.45 -21.53
C ARG A 257 -11.31 10.09 -21.70
N LEU A 258 -12.62 10.05 -21.37
CA LEU A 258 -13.37 8.81 -21.16
C LEU A 258 -13.46 7.91 -22.41
N ASP A 259 -13.66 8.50 -23.61
CA ASP A 259 -13.75 7.73 -24.86
C ASP A 259 -12.42 7.04 -25.21
N GLU A 260 -11.31 7.75 -24.99
CA GLU A 260 -9.97 7.18 -25.20
C GLU A 260 -9.62 6.12 -24.15
N ALA A 261 -10.04 6.33 -22.91
CA ALA A 261 -9.86 5.35 -21.84
C ALA A 261 -10.62 4.05 -22.14
N GLU A 262 -11.87 4.15 -22.57
CA GLU A 262 -12.69 3.00 -22.99
C GLU A 262 -12.00 2.19 -24.11
N GLU A 263 -11.52 2.86 -25.12
CA GLU A 263 -10.78 2.22 -26.23
C GLU A 263 -9.49 1.56 -25.72
N GLY A 264 -8.76 2.22 -24.81
CA GLY A 264 -7.56 1.66 -24.19
C GLY A 264 -7.83 0.39 -23.37
N PHE A 265 -8.92 0.35 -22.61
CA PHE A 265 -9.33 -0.86 -21.88
C PHE A 265 -9.76 -1.99 -22.83
N ARG A 266 -10.43 -1.69 -23.94
CA ARG A 266 -10.74 -2.68 -24.98
C ARG A 266 -9.46 -3.28 -25.60
N GLN A 267 -8.47 -2.43 -25.89
CA GLN A 267 -7.18 -2.89 -26.36
C GLN A 267 -6.45 -3.77 -25.34
N ALA A 268 -6.46 -3.38 -24.06
CA ALA A 268 -5.87 -4.20 -23.01
C ALA A 268 -6.50 -5.61 -22.96
N MET A 269 -7.82 -5.69 -23.09
CA MET A 269 -8.57 -6.94 -23.15
C MET A 269 -8.21 -7.78 -24.39
N GLU A 270 -8.08 -7.15 -25.58
CA GLU A 270 -7.66 -7.83 -26.80
C GLU A 270 -6.26 -8.44 -26.70
N PHE A 271 -5.36 -7.80 -25.94
CA PHE A 271 -4.01 -8.30 -25.64
C PHE A 271 -3.94 -9.23 -24.41
N GLY A 272 -5.08 -9.70 -23.91
CA GLY A 272 -5.16 -10.75 -22.90
C GLY A 272 -5.13 -10.26 -21.46
N TYR A 273 -5.35 -8.96 -21.20
CA TYR A 273 -5.59 -8.50 -19.83
C TYR A 273 -6.95 -9.04 -19.31
N ASP A 274 -7.11 -9.09 -17.99
CA ASP A 274 -8.33 -9.58 -17.34
C ASP A 274 -9.60 -8.91 -17.88
N GLU A 275 -10.45 -9.71 -18.52
CA GLU A 275 -11.65 -9.24 -19.22
C GLU A 275 -12.65 -8.58 -18.25
N ALA A 276 -12.83 -9.16 -17.06
CA ALA A 276 -13.76 -8.61 -16.07
C ALA A 276 -13.24 -7.27 -15.52
N ALA A 277 -11.93 -7.17 -15.25
CA ALA A 277 -11.33 -5.91 -14.83
C ALA A 277 -11.46 -4.82 -15.90
N CYS A 278 -11.26 -5.15 -17.18
CA CYS A 278 -11.46 -4.20 -18.28
C CYS A 278 -12.91 -3.75 -18.38
N LYS A 279 -13.87 -4.67 -18.36
CA LYS A 279 -15.31 -4.37 -18.43
C LYS A 279 -15.76 -3.53 -17.24
N GLU A 280 -15.24 -3.79 -16.04
CA GLU A 280 -15.50 -2.97 -14.86
C GLU A 280 -15.07 -1.51 -15.07
N GLN A 281 -13.88 -1.27 -15.62
CA GLN A 281 -13.41 0.09 -15.92
C GLN A 281 -14.17 0.74 -17.09
N ILE A 282 -14.50 0.00 -18.14
CA ILE A 282 -15.35 0.49 -19.23
C ILE A 282 -16.73 0.92 -18.72
N MET A 283 -17.33 0.12 -17.85
CA MET A 283 -18.59 0.45 -17.20
C MET A 283 -18.51 1.78 -16.44
N LEU A 284 -17.41 2.03 -15.71
CA LEU A 284 -17.19 3.31 -15.02
C LEU A 284 -17.05 4.47 -16.01
N CYS A 285 -16.32 4.30 -17.11
CA CYS A 285 -16.24 5.31 -18.16
C CYS A 285 -17.62 5.65 -18.76
N CYS A 286 -18.44 4.61 -19.02
CA CYS A 286 -19.81 4.81 -19.55
C CYS A 286 -20.68 5.57 -18.54
N PHE A 287 -20.61 5.22 -17.25
CA PHE A 287 -21.37 5.91 -16.21
C PHE A 287 -20.99 7.38 -16.11
N ASP A 288 -19.69 7.70 -16.04
CA ASP A 288 -19.19 9.07 -15.91
C ASP A 288 -19.50 9.92 -17.15
N ARG A 289 -19.65 9.30 -18.31
CA ARG A 289 -20.11 9.93 -19.57
C ARG A 289 -21.64 10.12 -19.61
N GLY A 290 -22.39 9.45 -18.72
CA GLY A 290 -23.85 9.47 -18.67
C GLY A 290 -24.53 8.46 -19.60
N ASP A 291 -23.78 7.48 -20.13
CA ASP A 291 -24.36 6.39 -20.92
C ASP A 291 -24.86 5.26 -19.99
N TYR A 292 -26.00 5.52 -19.38
CA TYR A 292 -26.58 4.63 -18.36
C TYR A 292 -27.03 3.28 -18.93
N GLN A 293 -27.39 3.24 -20.25
CA GLN A 293 -27.76 1.96 -20.86
C GLN A 293 -26.54 1.05 -21.01
N GLN A 294 -25.42 1.55 -21.54
CA GLN A 294 -24.21 0.74 -21.65
C GLN A 294 -23.63 0.37 -20.27
N THR A 295 -23.73 1.28 -19.30
CA THR A 295 -23.35 0.99 -17.91
C THR A 295 -24.15 -0.20 -17.36
N ALA A 296 -25.46 -0.21 -17.59
CA ALA A 296 -26.34 -1.30 -17.17
C ALA A 296 -26.01 -2.61 -17.89
N ASP A 297 -25.77 -2.56 -19.20
CA ASP A 297 -25.43 -3.74 -20.00
C ASP A 297 -24.14 -4.39 -19.52
N TYR A 298 -23.06 -3.61 -19.30
CA TYR A 298 -21.79 -4.12 -18.74
C TYR A 298 -21.93 -4.62 -17.30
N GLY A 299 -22.68 -3.90 -16.45
CA GLY A 299 -22.92 -4.32 -15.08
C GLY A 299 -23.67 -5.67 -14.99
N LEU A 300 -24.70 -5.87 -15.83
CA LEU A 300 -25.42 -7.12 -15.89
C LEU A 300 -24.55 -8.27 -16.45
N GLU A 301 -23.74 -8.00 -17.45
CA GLU A 301 -22.79 -8.98 -18.01
C GLU A 301 -21.75 -9.40 -16.95
N LEU A 302 -21.22 -8.46 -16.17
CA LEU A 302 -20.29 -8.75 -15.08
C LEU A 302 -20.92 -9.63 -13.99
N LEU A 303 -22.21 -9.45 -13.71
CA LEU A 303 -22.96 -10.28 -12.75
C LEU A 303 -23.18 -11.73 -13.25
N GLU A 304 -23.21 -11.96 -14.55
CA GLU A 304 -23.31 -13.30 -15.13
C GLU A 304 -21.98 -14.07 -15.07
N THR A 305 -20.87 -13.36 -14.86
CA THR A 305 -19.56 -13.97 -14.73
C THR A 305 -19.29 -14.37 -13.28
N GLU A 306 -18.62 -15.52 -13.06
CA GLU A 306 -18.10 -15.90 -11.73
C GLU A 306 -16.75 -15.20 -11.42
N ALA A 307 -16.39 -14.19 -12.21
CA ALA A 307 -15.14 -13.48 -12.07
C ALA A 307 -15.09 -12.67 -10.77
N ARG A 308 -13.90 -12.61 -10.18
CA ARG A 308 -13.66 -11.75 -9.01
C ARG A 308 -13.54 -10.29 -9.48
N LEU A 309 -14.50 -9.47 -9.10
CA LEU A 309 -14.47 -8.03 -9.35
C LEU A 309 -13.47 -7.33 -8.40
N ASN A 310 -12.88 -6.25 -8.87
CA ASN A 310 -11.95 -5.44 -8.08
C ASN A 310 -12.69 -4.53 -7.09
N THR A 311 -13.81 -3.92 -7.54
CA THR A 311 -14.63 -2.98 -6.77
C THR A 311 -16.11 -3.34 -6.88
N PRO A 312 -16.54 -4.52 -6.38
CA PRO A 312 -17.92 -4.99 -6.57
C PRO A 312 -18.96 -4.02 -5.98
N GLU A 313 -18.64 -3.35 -4.87
CA GLU A 313 -19.51 -2.35 -4.25
C GLU A 313 -19.75 -1.15 -5.17
N LEU A 314 -18.71 -0.63 -5.81
CA LEU A 314 -18.82 0.48 -6.76
C LEU A 314 -19.58 0.05 -8.02
N MET A 315 -19.31 -1.16 -8.51
CA MET A 315 -20.03 -1.74 -9.64
C MET A 315 -21.53 -1.81 -9.37
N TYR A 316 -21.94 -2.35 -8.21
CA TYR A 316 -23.36 -2.41 -7.83
C TYR A 316 -23.98 -1.03 -7.68
N GLN A 317 -23.27 -0.06 -7.08
CA GLN A 317 -23.76 1.31 -6.97
C GLN A 317 -23.99 1.95 -8.35
N ARG A 318 -23.01 1.84 -9.27
CA ARG A 318 -23.14 2.41 -10.62
C ARG A 318 -24.24 1.72 -11.43
N LEU A 319 -24.36 0.40 -11.29
CA LEU A 319 -25.47 -0.34 -11.90
C LEU A 319 -26.82 0.12 -11.35
N GLY A 320 -26.97 0.20 -10.04
CA GLY A 320 -28.20 0.65 -9.42
C GLY A 320 -28.57 2.10 -9.76
N ALA A 321 -27.57 3.01 -9.73
CA ALA A 321 -27.77 4.39 -10.16
C ALA A 321 -28.19 4.49 -11.65
N SER A 322 -27.58 3.67 -12.51
CA SER A 322 -27.98 3.61 -13.93
C SER A 322 -29.39 3.06 -14.13
N MET A 323 -29.79 2.02 -13.35
CA MET A 323 -31.15 1.52 -13.36
C MET A 323 -32.16 2.60 -12.93
N MET A 324 -31.84 3.42 -11.91
CA MET A 324 -32.64 4.55 -11.48
C MET A 324 -32.81 5.57 -12.64
N MET A 325 -31.70 5.93 -13.32
CA MET A 325 -31.74 6.86 -14.46
C MET A 325 -32.53 6.32 -15.65
N LEU A 326 -32.62 4.99 -15.79
CA LEU A 326 -33.41 4.28 -16.79
C LEU A 326 -34.88 4.00 -16.31
N GLU A 327 -35.28 4.58 -15.19
CA GLU A 327 -36.61 4.41 -14.56
C GLU A 327 -36.96 2.94 -14.18
N ARG A 328 -35.91 2.09 -14.03
CA ARG A 328 -36.01 0.68 -13.59
C ARG A 328 -35.85 0.62 -12.07
N TYR A 329 -36.81 1.23 -11.35
CA TYR A 329 -36.65 1.56 -9.92
C TYR A 329 -36.52 0.34 -9.00
N GLU A 330 -37.28 -0.76 -9.25
CA GLU A 330 -37.18 -1.98 -8.46
C GLU A 330 -35.80 -2.63 -8.58
N GLU A 331 -35.24 -2.62 -9.79
CA GLU A 331 -33.90 -3.15 -10.02
C GLU A 331 -32.85 -2.21 -9.42
N ALA A 332 -33.03 -0.89 -9.49
CA ALA A 332 -32.20 0.08 -8.84
C ALA A 332 -32.08 -0.18 -7.33
N VAL A 333 -33.20 -0.31 -6.63
CA VAL A 333 -33.22 -0.61 -5.19
C VAL A 333 -32.48 -1.92 -4.92
N LYS A 334 -32.77 -2.99 -5.70
CA LYS A 334 -32.07 -4.29 -5.54
C LYS A 334 -30.56 -4.16 -5.59
N TYR A 335 -30.00 -3.48 -6.59
CA TYR A 335 -28.55 -3.38 -6.75
C TYR A 335 -27.90 -2.41 -5.76
N LEU A 336 -28.59 -1.33 -5.37
CA LEU A 336 -28.13 -0.41 -4.35
C LEU A 336 -28.12 -1.06 -2.95
N ASP A 337 -29.06 -1.97 -2.67
CA ASP A 337 -29.04 -2.81 -1.47
C ASP A 337 -27.85 -3.79 -1.46
N GLU A 338 -27.48 -4.36 -2.62
CA GLU A 338 -26.29 -5.21 -2.71
C GLU A 338 -25.01 -4.40 -2.48
N ALA A 339 -24.93 -3.17 -3.02
CA ALA A 339 -23.80 -2.26 -2.75
C ALA A 339 -23.64 -1.97 -1.25
N GLU A 340 -24.75 -1.70 -0.55
CA GLU A 340 -24.75 -1.43 0.89
C GLU A 340 -24.29 -2.63 1.74
N LYS A 341 -24.74 -3.85 1.39
CA LYS A 341 -24.37 -5.10 2.07
C LYS A 341 -22.86 -5.40 2.01
N LEU A 342 -22.16 -4.90 1.01
CA LEU A 342 -20.72 -5.05 0.88
C LEU A 342 -19.93 -4.15 1.86
N GLY A 343 -20.62 -3.25 2.56
CA GLY A 343 -20.10 -2.59 3.77
C GLY A 343 -19.19 -1.40 3.54
N LEU A 344 -19.16 -0.85 2.34
CA LEU A 344 -18.55 0.45 2.08
C LEU A 344 -19.62 1.53 2.09
N GLU A 345 -19.40 2.59 2.89
CA GLU A 345 -20.23 3.79 2.88
C GLU A 345 -19.96 4.57 1.58
N LEU A 346 -20.57 4.11 0.48
CA LEU A 346 -20.47 4.79 -0.81
C LEU A 346 -21.31 6.06 -0.79
N THR A 347 -20.66 7.20 -0.87
CA THR A 347 -21.35 8.49 -1.01
C THR A 347 -22.31 8.46 -2.18
N GLY A 348 -23.56 8.85 -1.94
CA GLY A 348 -24.61 8.89 -2.94
C GLY A 348 -25.44 7.60 -3.08
N ASN A 349 -25.04 6.46 -2.49
CA ASN A 349 -25.82 5.22 -2.56
C ASN A 349 -27.24 5.41 -2.01
N ALA A 350 -27.36 5.99 -0.84
CA ALA A 350 -28.64 6.32 -0.21
C ALA A 350 -29.47 7.30 -1.05
N TYR A 351 -28.82 8.30 -1.69
CA TYR A 351 -29.55 9.22 -2.58
C TYR A 351 -30.22 8.50 -3.75
N TYR A 352 -29.48 7.68 -4.49
CA TYR A 352 -30.02 6.97 -5.65
C TYR A 352 -31.11 5.99 -5.24
N ARG A 353 -30.94 5.30 -4.09
CA ARG A 353 -31.96 4.39 -3.55
C ARG A 353 -33.19 5.18 -3.09
N GLY A 354 -33.02 6.27 -2.37
CA GLY A 354 -34.11 7.14 -1.91
C GLY A 354 -34.96 7.68 -3.06
N VAL A 355 -34.33 8.12 -4.17
CA VAL A 355 -35.06 8.54 -5.38
C VAL A 355 -35.85 7.39 -5.98
N SER A 356 -35.28 6.19 -6.04
CA SER A 356 -35.94 5.01 -6.56
C SER A 356 -37.12 4.59 -5.67
N LEU A 357 -36.97 4.61 -4.34
CA LEU A 357 -38.01 4.32 -3.36
C LEU A 357 -39.13 5.35 -3.41
N LEU A 358 -38.83 6.63 -3.58
CA LEU A 358 -39.81 7.69 -3.77
C LEU A 358 -40.66 7.43 -5.01
N ALA A 359 -40.04 7.06 -6.13
CA ALA A 359 -40.75 6.71 -7.36
C ALA A 359 -41.67 5.46 -7.19
N LEU A 360 -41.24 4.51 -6.33
CA LEU A 360 -42.00 3.33 -5.97
C LEU A 360 -43.05 3.58 -4.87
N HIS A 361 -43.25 4.85 -4.44
CA HIS A 361 -44.16 5.25 -3.35
C HIS A 361 -43.84 4.64 -1.97
N ARG A 362 -42.58 4.23 -1.74
CA ARG A 362 -42.08 3.74 -0.45
C ARG A 362 -41.52 4.90 0.37
N TYR A 363 -42.42 5.80 0.78
CA TYR A 363 -42.09 7.14 1.27
C TYR A 363 -41.29 7.14 2.58
N GLU A 364 -41.60 6.24 3.52
CA GLU A 364 -40.92 6.13 4.80
C GLU A 364 -39.45 5.74 4.57
N GLU A 365 -39.21 4.70 3.77
CA GLU A 365 -37.88 4.21 3.47
C GLU A 365 -37.09 5.24 2.66
N ALA A 366 -37.72 5.92 1.70
CA ALA A 366 -37.10 7.00 0.95
C ALA A 366 -36.68 8.16 1.86
N ALA A 367 -37.47 8.53 2.87
CA ALA A 367 -37.15 9.59 3.81
C ALA A 367 -35.94 9.23 4.71
N GLU A 368 -35.81 7.95 5.09
CA GLU A 368 -34.62 7.45 5.81
C GLU A 368 -33.36 7.56 4.95
N ASP A 369 -33.42 7.14 3.69
CA ASP A 369 -32.31 7.22 2.75
C ASP A 369 -31.89 8.66 2.47
N PHE A 370 -32.84 9.58 2.27
CA PHE A 370 -32.49 11.01 2.12
C PHE A 370 -31.88 11.59 3.39
N THR A 371 -32.28 11.12 4.57
CA THR A 371 -31.65 11.53 5.83
C THR A 371 -30.20 11.11 5.88
N THR A 372 -29.89 9.85 5.55
CA THR A 372 -28.53 9.33 5.43
C THR A 372 -27.70 10.15 4.42
N SER A 373 -28.28 10.47 3.26
CA SER A 373 -27.60 11.27 2.24
C SER A 373 -27.30 12.71 2.70
N ILE A 374 -28.20 13.34 3.48
CA ILE A 374 -27.98 14.63 4.10
C ILE A 374 -26.81 14.57 5.10
N GLU A 375 -26.77 13.55 5.95
CA GLU A 375 -25.70 13.33 6.92
C GLU A 375 -24.33 13.13 6.23
N GLN A 376 -24.32 12.49 5.07
CA GLN A 376 -23.13 12.32 4.22
C GLN A 376 -22.75 13.61 3.45
N GLY A 377 -23.59 14.65 3.46
CA GLY A 377 -23.38 15.89 2.71
C GLY A 377 -23.55 15.76 1.19
N PHE A 378 -24.18 14.69 0.70
CA PHE A 378 -24.37 14.44 -0.72
C PHE A 378 -25.67 15.04 -1.22
N LEU A 379 -25.61 15.90 -2.27
CA LEU A 379 -26.74 16.57 -2.92
C LEU A 379 -27.80 17.10 -1.92
N THR A 380 -27.33 17.75 -0.86
CA THR A 380 -28.12 18.08 0.33
C THR A 380 -29.41 18.84 0.02
N GLN A 381 -29.38 19.81 -0.92
CA GLN A 381 -30.58 20.56 -1.35
C GLN A 381 -31.62 19.65 -1.97
N PHE A 382 -31.21 18.73 -2.87
CA PHE A 382 -32.09 17.75 -3.50
C PHE A 382 -32.67 16.78 -2.46
N CYS A 383 -31.85 16.37 -1.48
CA CYS A 383 -32.28 15.49 -0.42
C CYS A 383 -33.33 16.10 0.49
N TYR A 384 -33.18 17.38 0.91
CA TYR A 384 -34.20 18.06 1.67
C TYR A 384 -35.50 18.19 0.88
N TYR A 385 -35.42 18.59 -0.40
CA TYR A 385 -36.60 18.68 -1.25
C TYR A 385 -37.33 17.33 -1.34
N ASN A 386 -36.63 16.27 -1.71
CA ASN A 386 -37.22 14.95 -1.90
C ASN A 386 -37.76 14.36 -0.59
N ARG A 387 -37.05 14.56 0.54
CA ARG A 387 -37.55 14.13 1.85
C ARG A 387 -38.79 14.90 2.27
N GLY A 388 -38.82 16.20 2.02
CA GLY A 388 -40.01 17.01 2.21
C GLY A 388 -41.19 16.54 1.37
N VAL A 389 -40.94 16.14 0.10
CA VAL A 389 -42.00 15.51 -0.75
C VAL A 389 -42.48 14.19 -0.12
N CYS A 390 -41.58 13.36 0.41
CA CYS A 390 -41.98 12.14 1.14
C CYS A 390 -42.89 12.48 2.33
N TYR A 391 -42.55 13.50 3.13
CA TYR A 391 -43.34 13.91 4.28
C TYR A 391 -44.72 14.49 3.87
N VAL A 392 -44.81 15.17 2.72
CA VAL A 392 -46.11 15.58 2.17
C VAL A 392 -47.01 14.35 1.91
N GLN A 393 -46.46 13.32 1.28
CA GLN A 393 -47.20 12.10 0.98
C GLN A 393 -47.57 11.29 2.25
N LEU A 394 -46.75 11.39 3.29
CA LEU A 394 -47.00 10.82 4.61
C LEU A 394 -47.95 11.68 5.48
N LEU A 395 -48.39 12.83 4.97
CA LEU A 395 -49.26 13.80 5.67
C LEU A 395 -48.57 14.45 6.91
N ASP A 396 -47.22 14.39 7.00
CA ASP A 396 -46.43 15.06 8.04
C ASP A 396 -46.03 16.45 7.54
N TYR A 397 -47.00 17.35 7.52
CA TYR A 397 -46.82 18.69 6.96
C TYR A 397 -45.83 19.58 7.74
N ASP A 398 -45.65 19.31 9.03
CA ASP A 398 -44.71 20.06 9.84
C ASP A 398 -43.25 19.75 9.43
N LYS A 399 -42.90 18.47 9.26
CA LYS A 399 -41.60 18.06 8.74
C LYS A 399 -41.41 18.45 7.27
N ALA A 400 -42.46 18.34 6.47
CA ALA A 400 -42.41 18.79 5.08
C ALA A 400 -42.07 20.28 4.97
N ALA A 401 -42.72 21.14 5.75
CA ALA A 401 -42.42 22.57 5.75
C ALA A 401 -41.00 22.86 6.19
N GLN A 402 -40.50 22.19 7.23
CA GLN A 402 -39.08 22.32 7.68
C GLN A 402 -38.07 21.94 6.57
N ASP A 403 -38.30 20.83 5.88
CA ASP A 403 -37.42 20.38 4.80
C ASP A 403 -37.48 21.32 3.58
N MET A 404 -38.66 21.86 3.25
CA MET A 404 -38.78 22.87 2.20
C MET A 404 -38.07 24.18 2.57
N GLU A 405 -38.10 24.63 3.84
CA GLU A 405 -37.32 25.78 4.31
C GLU A 405 -35.80 25.48 4.22
N MET A 406 -35.39 24.26 4.57
CA MET A 406 -33.99 23.86 4.38
C MET A 406 -33.58 23.84 2.91
N THR A 407 -34.48 23.43 1.99
CA THR A 407 -34.23 23.48 0.54
C THR A 407 -33.94 24.90 0.06
N LEU A 408 -34.63 25.94 0.63
CA LEU A 408 -34.40 27.34 0.28
C LEU A 408 -33.02 27.87 0.69
N THR A 409 -32.39 27.26 1.69
CA THR A 409 -31.15 27.74 2.32
C THR A 409 -29.92 26.88 2.04
N SER A 410 -30.10 25.62 1.64
CA SER A 410 -29.00 24.64 1.51
C SER A 410 -28.34 24.59 0.13
N GLY A 411 -28.83 25.36 -0.85
CA GLY A 411 -28.27 25.40 -2.21
C GLY A 411 -28.79 26.58 -3.02
N GLN A 412 -28.46 26.61 -4.30
CA GLN A 412 -28.79 27.72 -5.21
C GLN A 412 -29.60 27.28 -6.45
N ASP A 413 -30.11 26.04 -6.47
CA ASP A 413 -30.95 25.58 -7.56
C ASP A 413 -32.28 26.31 -7.56
N ALA A 414 -32.48 27.13 -8.58
CA ALA A 414 -33.64 28.03 -8.67
C ALA A 414 -34.97 27.28 -8.86
N GLU A 415 -34.95 26.16 -9.59
CA GLU A 415 -36.13 25.34 -9.85
C GLU A 415 -36.60 24.65 -8.57
N LEU A 416 -35.66 24.12 -7.78
CA LEU A 416 -35.99 23.52 -6.48
C LEU A 416 -36.49 24.58 -5.48
N ILE A 417 -35.92 25.78 -5.50
CA ILE A 417 -36.34 26.88 -4.63
C ILE A 417 -37.77 27.28 -4.97
N GLU A 418 -38.12 27.46 -6.25
CA GLU A 418 -39.49 27.79 -6.67
C GLU A 418 -40.46 26.68 -6.31
N ALA A 419 -40.12 25.43 -6.56
CA ALA A 419 -40.93 24.26 -6.23
C ALA A 419 -41.17 24.15 -4.71
N ALA A 420 -40.13 24.35 -3.88
CA ALA A 420 -40.26 24.32 -2.42
C ALA A 420 -41.14 25.45 -1.89
N GLN A 421 -41.03 26.67 -2.44
CA GLN A 421 -41.92 27.80 -2.09
C GLN A 421 -43.38 27.48 -2.40
N GLY A 422 -43.63 26.84 -3.56
CA GLY A 422 -44.97 26.42 -3.93
C GLY A 422 -45.57 25.38 -2.95
N ILE A 423 -44.78 24.45 -2.49
CA ILE A 423 -45.23 23.44 -1.49
C ILE A 423 -45.50 24.10 -0.13
N ILE A 424 -44.62 25.02 0.33
CA ILE A 424 -44.84 25.77 1.58
C ILE A 424 -46.19 26.50 1.53
N GLN A 425 -46.45 27.22 0.44
CA GLN A 425 -47.74 27.94 0.28
C GLN A 425 -48.95 27.00 0.35
N GLN A 426 -48.89 25.83 -0.29
CA GLN A 426 -49.93 24.83 -0.23
C GLN A 426 -50.16 24.31 1.19
N ILE A 427 -49.11 24.06 1.95
CA ILE A 427 -49.17 23.63 3.35
C ILE A 427 -49.80 24.72 4.21
N GLU A 428 -49.46 25.99 4.02
CA GLU A 428 -50.03 27.11 4.75
C GLU A 428 -51.53 27.27 4.46
N GLU A 429 -51.92 27.14 3.19
CA GLU A 429 -53.35 27.20 2.78
C GLU A 429 -54.17 26.04 3.38
N TYR A 430 -53.58 24.82 3.38
CA TYR A 430 -54.18 23.64 4.01
C TYR A 430 -54.39 23.87 5.51
N ASN A 431 -53.39 24.37 6.22
CA ASN A 431 -53.47 24.62 7.66
C ASN A 431 -54.48 25.70 8.00
N LYS A 432 -54.59 26.79 7.22
CA LYS A 432 -55.63 27.83 7.37
C LYS A 432 -57.01 27.26 7.22
N ASN A 433 -57.25 26.43 6.21
CA ASN A 433 -58.57 25.86 5.92
C ASN A 433 -59.01 24.78 6.93
N ASN A 434 -58.06 24.24 7.72
CA ASN A 434 -58.36 23.22 8.73
C ASN A 434 -58.23 23.72 10.17
N ALA A 435 -57.71 24.97 10.41
CA ALA A 435 -57.62 25.55 11.74
C ALA A 435 -58.95 25.73 12.47
N ASP A 436 -60.04 25.86 11.72
CA ASP A 436 -61.41 26.07 12.25
C ASP A 436 -62.28 24.81 12.25
N LYS A 437 -61.69 23.63 11.96
CA LYS A 437 -62.43 22.36 12.03
C LYS A 437 -62.24 21.72 13.39
N PRO A 438 -63.34 21.47 14.18
CA PRO A 438 -63.26 20.92 15.52
C PRO A 438 -62.72 19.46 15.54
#